data_7dce6e45e4aafcd456b2d2bb0daaca83
#
_entry.id   7dce6e45e4aafcd456b2d2bb0daaca83
#
_cell.length_a   1.000
_cell.length_b   1.000
_cell.length_c   1.000
_cell.angle_alpha   90.00
_cell.angle_beta   90.00
_cell.angle_gamma   90.00
#
_symmetry.space_group_name_H-M   'P 1'
#
loop_
_entity.id
_entity.type
_entity.pdbx_description
1 polymer ?
#
loop_
_entity_poly.entity_id
_entity_poly.type
_entity_poly.pdbx_seq_one_letter_code
_entity_poly.pdbx_strand_id
1 'polypeptide(L)'
;CGVYAQMSSSNSPKQLEDIERTFADLASRNAYVEDLSLNEESPIHLPLGMKRTIGGMEVTIAVNRFAVRASSTELSVYAKAVLPQGEQGKRRVLFFGAEGVRGTHTGGLIGELKLSLLHDVEIPFNGGNTSIILKGKALSKARGISDSDTYMAVTCAGFQRLSLDAEVLFPKSLLVRADGDGPVSGHFHTELSDWDDLIASIRLPNFQIKGLKDYVFSLEGVTLDFSSKRNDSKTNIPEEYQRQYLPAESVLWRGVYADKVSITLPKAFSRASFSAKGLLIDRNGITGAFAADRILPLEDGNANGWHFSVDHFGLNLLANELVSADFQGRLQLPFKGKNTQLSYEGQLLPNNEYAMRVKPEEVLDFSLFNAKAYLDKNSYVSMRLIGEEFIPEATLHGYMT
;
A
#
# COMPACT_ATOMS: atom_id res chain seq x y z
N CYS A 1 28.00 -19.32 8.09
CA CYS A 1 28.51 -18.55 6.94
C CYS A 1 27.42 -17.60 6.50
N GLY A 2 27.54 -16.32 6.88
CA GLY A 2 26.55 -15.30 6.54
C GLY A 2 26.78 -14.78 5.12
N VAL A 3 25.73 -14.80 4.30
CA VAL A 3 25.70 -14.08 3.02
C VAL A 3 25.22 -12.66 3.32
N TYR A 4 26.12 -11.69 3.27
CA TYR A 4 25.81 -10.28 3.35
C TYR A 4 25.17 -9.83 2.03
N ALA A 5 24.06 -9.10 2.11
CA ALA A 5 23.47 -8.42 0.96
C ALA A 5 24.42 -7.29 0.51
N GLN A 6 24.63 -7.15 -0.78
CA GLN A 6 25.48 -6.10 -1.37
C GLN A 6 25.04 -4.71 -0.89
N MET A 7 25.96 -3.98 -0.32
CA MET A 7 25.79 -2.62 0.18
C MET A 7 25.88 -1.65 -0.99
N SER A 8 24.91 -0.75 -1.13
CA SER A 8 25.05 0.42 -1.98
C SER A 8 26.02 1.40 -1.30
N SER A 9 26.99 1.85 -2.06
CA SER A 9 28.18 2.58 -1.65
C SER A 9 27.90 4.02 -1.25
N SER A 10 27.89 4.35 0.06
CA SER A 10 28.17 5.71 0.53
C SER A 10 28.72 5.82 1.96
N ASN A 11 28.93 4.71 2.67
CA ASN A 11 29.38 4.75 4.07
C ASN A 11 30.73 4.08 4.26
N SER A 12 31.54 4.64 5.19
CA SER A 12 32.86 4.13 5.50
C SER A 12 32.76 2.68 6.03
N PRO A 13 33.20 1.66 5.30
CA PRO A 13 33.12 0.26 5.72
C PRO A 13 33.73 0.03 7.11
N LYS A 14 34.75 0.81 7.44
CA LYS A 14 35.51 0.72 8.70
C LYS A 14 34.67 1.05 9.95
N GLN A 15 33.75 2.00 9.87
CA GLN A 15 32.92 2.37 11.03
C GLN A 15 31.93 1.25 11.36
N LEU A 16 31.35 0.60 10.36
CA LEU A 16 30.44 -0.50 10.55
C LEU A 16 31.15 -1.74 11.12
N GLU A 17 32.35 -2.05 10.61
CA GLU A 17 33.17 -3.13 11.14
C GLU A 17 33.52 -2.96 12.62
N ASP A 18 33.86 -1.71 13.07
CA ASP A 18 34.16 -1.41 14.45
C ASP A 18 32.92 -1.58 15.36
N ILE A 19 31.74 -1.27 14.86
CA ILE A 19 30.46 -1.48 15.55
C ILE A 19 30.13 -2.97 15.65
N GLU A 20 30.28 -3.71 14.56
CA GLU A 20 30.09 -5.17 14.57
C GLU A 20 31.01 -5.86 15.55
N ARG A 21 32.29 -5.43 15.65
CA ARG A 21 33.23 -5.94 16.66
C ARG A 21 32.76 -5.65 18.08
N THR A 22 32.18 -4.46 18.32
CA THR A 22 31.63 -4.10 19.63
C THR A 22 30.56 -5.10 20.07
N PHE A 23 29.62 -5.44 19.16
CA PHE A 23 28.58 -6.42 19.46
C PHE A 23 29.11 -7.86 19.57
N ALA A 24 30.12 -8.22 18.79
CA ALA A 24 30.80 -9.52 18.92
C ALA A 24 31.50 -9.67 20.26
N ASP A 25 32.20 -8.62 20.73
CA ASP A 25 32.87 -8.60 22.02
C ASP A 25 31.89 -8.67 23.20
N LEU A 26 30.77 -7.91 23.14
CA LEU A 26 29.65 -8.04 24.08
C LEU A 26 29.13 -9.47 24.19
N ALA A 27 28.88 -10.09 23.06
CA ALA A 27 28.37 -11.47 23.02
C ALA A 27 29.38 -12.48 23.59
N SER A 28 30.66 -12.34 23.25
CA SER A 28 31.70 -13.25 23.70
C SER A 28 31.92 -13.19 25.22
N ARG A 29 31.79 -12.01 25.82
CA ARG A 29 31.97 -11.80 27.27
C ARG A 29 30.66 -11.92 28.06
N ASN A 30 29.51 -12.10 27.38
CA ASN A 30 28.18 -12.04 27.98
C ASN A 30 27.98 -10.78 28.86
N ALA A 31 28.50 -9.64 28.41
CA ALA A 31 28.52 -8.37 29.15
C ALA A 31 27.19 -7.62 29.03
N TYR A 32 26.11 -8.23 29.48
CA TYR A 32 24.76 -7.67 29.44
C TYR A 32 24.27 -7.32 30.84
N VAL A 33 23.58 -6.18 30.95
CA VAL A 33 22.94 -5.66 32.15
C VAL A 33 21.45 -5.47 31.93
N GLU A 34 20.69 -5.33 33.02
CA GLU A 34 19.24 -5.14 32.96
C GLU A 34 18.87 -3.69 32.55
N ASP A 35 19.67 -2.73 32.98
CA ASP A 35 19.59 -1.32 32.57
C ASP A 35 20.97 -0.70 32.35
N LEU A 36 21.02 0.42 31.64
CA LEU A 36 22.26 1.14 31.35
C LEU A 36 22.59 2.24 32.40
N SER A 37 22.01 2.20 33.59
CA SER A 37 22.39 3.05 34.70
C SER A 37 23.71 2.55 35.27
N LEU A 38 24.75 3.34 35.12
CA LEU A 38 26.09 3.03 35.64
C LEU A 38 26.17 3.46 37.12
N ASN A 39 26.35 2.51 38.02
CA ASN A 39 26.55 2.75 39.43
C ASN A 39 28.02 2.86 39.75
N GLU A 40 28.40 3.75 40.72
CA GLU A 40 29.78 4.05 41.08
C GLU A 40 30.57 2.90 41.72
N GLU A 41 29.88 1.82 42.11
CA GLU A 41 30.47 0.76 42.95
C GLU A 41 31.11 -0.41 42.21
N SER A 42 31.00 -0.45 40.87
CA SER A 42 31.53 -1.59 40.09
C SER A 42 32.51 -1.14 39.00
N PRO A 43 33.66 -1.83 38.83
CA PRO A 43 34.55 -1.54 37.72
C PRO A 43 33.86 -1.81 36.39
N ILE A 44 33.71 -0.75 35.59
CA ILE A 44 33.00 -0.82 34.30
C ILE A 44 33.97 -1.33 33.24
N HIS A 45 33.72 -2.53 32.73
CA HIS A 45 34.40 -3.06 31.56
C HIS A 45 33.57 -2.80 30.30
N LEU A 46 34.01 -1.87 29.47
CA LEU A 46 33.39 -1.58 28.17
C LEU A 46 33.82 -2.59 27.09
N PRO A 47 32.97 -2.89 26.09
CA PRO A 47 31.59 -2.44 25.96
C PRO A 47 30.66 -3.13 26.97
N LEU A 48 29.64 -2.40 27.40
CA LEU A 48 28.54 -2.86 28.25
C LEU A 48 27.23 -2.76 27.47
N GLY A 49 26.36 -3.78 27.53
CA GLY A 49 25.14 -3.82 26.72
C GLY A 49 23.89 -4.23 27.44
N MET A 50 22.75 -3.90 26.86
CA MET A 50 21.43 -4.34 27.25
C MET A 50 20.76 -5.03 26.08
N LYS A 51 20.11 -6.18 26.32
CA LYS A 51 19.39 -6.93 25.29
C LYS A 51 17.90 -7.05 25.65
N ARG A 52 17.03 -6.76 24.70
CA ARG A 52 15.58 -6.85 24.82
C ARG A 52 14.98 -7.42 23.53
N THR A 53 13.82 -8.07 23.65
CA THR A 53 12.97 -8.44 22.51
C THR A 53 11.72 -7.59 22.54
N ILE A 54 11.44 -6.88 21.46
CA ILE A 54 10.34 -5.91 21.36
C ILE A 54 9.65 -6.15 20.02
N GLY A 55 8.37 -6.53 20.04
CA GLY A 55 7.60 -6.79 18.82
C GLY A 55 8.27 -7.77 17.87
N GLY A 56 8.82 -8.86 18.37
CA GLY A 56 9.58 -9.84 17.56
C GLY A 56 10.98 -9.37 17.13
N MET A 57 11.32 -8.09 17.34
CA MET A 57 12.63 -7.51 17.03
C MET A 57 13.59 -7.71 18.21
N GLU A 58 14.77 -8.28 17.95
CA GLU A 58 15.82 -8.37 18.96
C GLU A 58 16.67 -7.10 18.96
N VAL A 59 16.60 -6.31 20.04
CA VAL A 59 17.35 -5.06 20.19
C VAL A 59 18.47 -5.26 21.20
N THR A 60 19.71 -4.92 20.80
CA THR A 60 20.87 -4.86 21.68
C THR A 60 21.41 -3.43 21.64
N ILE A 61 21.48 -2.76 22.79
CA ILE A 61 22.06 -1.43 22.96
C ILE A 61 23.40 -1.61 23.66
N ALA A 62 24.45 -0.91 23.18
CA ALA A 62 25.81 -1.00 23.69
C ALA A 62 26.38 0.37 23.97
N VAL A 63 26.96 0.58 25.18
CA VAL A 63 27.87 1.67 25.48
C VAL A 63 29.28 1.17 25.21
N ASN A 64 29.93 1.74 24.19
CA ASN A 64 31.26 1.30 23.75
C ASN A 64 32.41 2.13 24.30
N ARG A 65 32.18 3.42 24.46
CA ARG A 65 33.18 4.35 24.89
C ARG A 65 32.65 5.30 25.96
N PHE A 66 33.51 5.57 26.93
CA PHE A 66 33.24 6.49 28.01
C PHE A 66 34.47 7.40 28.15
N ALA A 67 34.30 8.71 28.09
CA ALA A 67 35.35 9.69 28.25
C ALA A 67 34.91 10.74 29.27
N VAL A 68 35.61 10.79 30.42
CA VAL A 68 35.36 11.81 31.44
C VAL A 68 36.10 13.08 31.06
N ARG A 69 35.37 14.20 31.04
CA ARG A 69 35.89 15.55 30.87
C ARG A 69 35.67 16.36 32.15
N ALA A 70 36.30 17.52 32.28
CA ALA A 70 36.20 18.35 33.49
C ALA A 70 34.77 18.74 33.89
N SER A 71 33.83 18.84 32.92
CA SER A 71 32.45 19.29 33.15
C SER A 71 31.37 18.33 32.65
N SER A 72 31.71 17.20 32.00
CA SER A 72 30.76 16.28 31.41
C SER A 72 31.40 14.94 31.12
N THR A 73 30.56 13.95 30.93
CA THR A 73 30.96 12.65 30.41
C THR A 73 30.47 12.52 28.95
N GLU A 74 31.32 12.02 28.08
CA GLU A 74 30.99 11.71 26.69
C GLU A 74 30.90 10.19 26.51
N LEU A 75 29.82 9.75 25.90
CA LEU A 75 29.53 8.35 25.61
C LEU A 75 29.47 8.12 24.11
N SER A 76 29.88 6.92 23.67
CA SER A 76 29.54 6.38 22.36
C SER A 76 28.55 5.24 22.56
N VAL A 77 27.35 5.37 22.00
CA VAL A 77 26.24 4.42 22.15
C VAL A 77 25.87 3.91 20.80
N TYR A 78 25.78 2.60 20.69
CA TYR A 78 25.32 1.90 19.47
C TYR A 78 24.13 1.01 19.78
N ALA A 79 23.28 0.77 18.77
CA ALA A 79 22.24 -0.23 18.87
C ALA A 79 22.26 -1.13 17.63
N LYS A 80 21.97 -2.39 17.87
CA LYS A 80 21.76 -3.42 16.86
C LYS A 80 20.33 -3.92 16.98
N ALA A 81 19.52 -3.75 15.93
CA ALA A 81 18.18 -4.31 15.85
C ALA A 81 18.15 -5.43 14.81
N VAL A 82 17.73 -6.62 15.22
CA VAL A 82 17.54 -7.75 14.33
C VAL A 82 16.04 -7.87 14.09
N LEU A 83 15.61 -7.59 12.87
CA LEU A 83 14.21 -7.66 12.49
C LEU A 83 13.71 -9.12 12.55
N PRO A 84 12.42 -9.35 12.81
CA PRO A 84 11.85 -10.69 12.71
C PRO A 84 12.09 -11.27 11.32
N GLN A 85 11.92 -12.57 11.17
CA GLN A 85 12.13 -13.25 9.90
C GLN A 85 11.26 -12.62 8.81
N GLY A 86 11.91 -11.99 7.82
CA GLY A 86 11.27 -11.50 6.61
C GLY A 86 10.99 -12.63 5.62
N GLU A 87 10.45 -12.26 4.48
CA GLU A 87 10.33 -13.18 3.32
C GLU A 87 11.66 -13.87 3.05
N GLN A 88 11.62 -15.14 2.68
CA GLN A 88 12.80 -16.01 2.44
C GLN A 88 13.62 -16.41 3.68
N GLY A 89 13.10 -16.24 4.88
CA GLY A 89 13.76 -16.70 6.12
C GLY A 89 15.03 -15.93 6.52
N LYS A 90 15.36 -14.81 5.84
CA LYS A 90 16.53 -13.99 6.14
C LYS A 90 16.17 -12.89 7.12
N ARG A 91 16.86 -12.85 8.25
CA ARG A 91 16.78 -11.74 9.20
C ARG A 91 17.60 -10.55 8.69
N ARG A 92 17.06 -9.33 8.79
CA ARG A 92 17.79 -8.09 8.50
C ARG A 92 18.31 -7.50 9.79
N VAL A 93 19.49 -6.94 9.72
CA VAL A 93 20.16 -6.28 10.86
C VAL A 93 20.28 -4.80 10.57
N LEU A 94 19.81 -3.98 11.51
CA LEU A 94 19.89 -2.53 11.47
C LEU A 94 20.92 -2.09 12.51
N PHE A 95 21.86 -1.22 12.12
CA PHE A 95 22.84 -0.65 13.01
C PHE A 95 22.58 0.85 13.20
N PHE A 96 22.46 1.25 14.45
CA PHE A 96 22.24 2.62 14.86
C PHE A 96 23.39 3.11 15.74
N GLY A 97 23.62 4.42 15.79
CA GLY A 97 24.66 4.95 16.65
C GLY A 97 24.59 6.45 16.90
N ALA A 98 25.24 6.86 17.99
CA ALA A 98 25.60 8.23 18.31
C ALA A 98 26.88 8.25 19.11
N GLU A 99 27.78 9.21 18.84
CA GLU A 99 29.03 9.43 19.53
C GLU A 99 29.05 10.84 20.13
N GLY A 100 29.86 11.03 21.18
CA GLY A 100 29.94 12.33 21.86
C GLY A 100 28.68 12.71 22.65
N VAL A 101 27.88 11.70 23.00
CA VAL A 101 26.66 11.87 23.79
C VAL A 101 27.01 12.29 25.20
N ARG A 102 26.41 13.39 25.68
CA ARG A 102 26.64 13.84 27.06
C ARG A 102 25.87 12.94 28.03
N GLY A 103 26.60 12.45 29.02
CA GLY A 103 26.08 11.71 30.15
C GLY A 103 26.21 12.48 31.48
N THR A 104 25.62 11.94 32.54
CA THR A 104 25.82 12.36 33.90
C THR A 104 27.27 12.04 34.34
N HIS A 105 27.77 12.66 35.42
CA HIS A 105 29.09 12.31 35.98
C HIS A 105 29.16 10.86 36.45
N THR A 106 28.04 10.24 36.78
CA THR A 106 27.88 8.81 37.12
C THR A 106 27.76 7.90 35.93
N GLY A 107 27.79 8.44 34.68
CA GLY A 107 27.80 7.66 33.43
C GLY A 107 26.40 7.32 32.87
N GLY A 108 25.32 7.77 33.51
CA GLY A 108 23.96 7.57 32.99
C GLY A 108 23.64 8.46 31.78
N LEU A 109 22.70 8.03 30.94
CA LEU A 109 22.16 8.84 29.86
C LEU A 109 21.29 9.97 30.42
N ILE A 110 21.40 11.18 29.84
CA ILE A 110 20.54 12.30 30.20
C ILE A 110 19.37 12.35 29.23
N GLY A 111 18.20 11.91 29.71
CA GLY A 111 16.96 11.93 28.93
C GLY A 111 16.91 10.90 27.79
N GLU A 112 16.26 11.28 26.71
CA GLU A 112 16.12 10.45 25.51
C GLU A 112 17.28 10.69 24.54
N LEU A 113 17.92 9.62 24.10
CA LEU A 113 18.98 9.63 23.10
C LEU A 113 18.46 9.10 21.77
N LYS A 114 18.72 9.84 20.70
CA LYS A 114 18.44 9.40 19.33
C LYS A 114 19.69 8.77 18.73
N LEU A 115 19.59 7.47 18.40
CA LEU A 115 20.62 6.72 17.70
C LEU A 115 20.21 6.65 16.23
N SER A 116 20.94 7.30 15.34
CA SER A 116 20.62 7.37 13.92
C SER A 116 21.01 6.08 13.19
N LEU A 117 20.20 5.66 12.21
CA LEU A 117 20.52 4.55 11.31
C LEU A 117 21.78 4.89 10.50
N LEU A 118 22.77 4.01 10.50
CA LEU A 118 24.12 4.32 10.02
C LEU A 118 24.32 4.13 8.52
N HIS A 119 23.43 3.41 7.86
CA HIS A 119 23.44 3.17 6.41
C HIS A 119 22.05 2.81 5.90
N ASP A 120 21.83 2.94 4.60
CA ASP A 120 20.60 2.50 3.99
C ASP A 120 20.43 0.99 4.11
N VAL A 121 19.22 0.56 4.43
CA VAL A 121 18.89 -0.87 4.54
C VAL A 121 17.71 -1.18 3.65
N GLU A 122 17.92 -2.10 2.70
CA GLU A 122 16.87 -2.59 1.82
C GLU A 122 16.20 -3.83 2.42
N ILE A 123 14.88 -3.75 2.56
CA ILE A 123 14.01 -4.82 3.05
C ILE A 123 13.10 -5.24 1.90
N PRO A 124 13.38 -6.34 1.19
CA PRO A 124 12.51 -6.83 0.13
C PRO A 124 11.22 -7.40 0.73
N PHE A 125 10.12 -7.18 0.03
CA PHE A 125 8.82 -7.74 0.36
C PHE A 125 8.06 -8.12 -0.93
N ASN A 126 6.90 -8.75 -0.77
CA ASN A 126 6.07 -9.24 -1.87
C ASN A 126 6.85 -10.12 -2.86
N GLY A 127 7.51 -11.16 -2.35
CA GLY A 127 8.32 -12.08 -3.17
C GLY A 127 9.59 -11.46 -3.76
N GLY A 128 10.08 -10.33 -3.21
CA GLY A 128 11.25 -9.61 -3.70
C GLY A 128 10.98 -8.68 -4.88
N ASN A 129 9.73 -8.54 -5.30
CA ASN A 129 9.35 -7.65 -6.41
C ASN A 129 9.27 -6.17 -6.01
N THR A 130 9.26 -5.88 -4.72
CA THR A 130 9.18 -4.53 -4.16
C THR A 130 10.10 -4.46 -2.95
N SER A 131 10.67 -3.30 -2.68
CA SER A 131 11.58 -3.10 -1.54
C SER A 131 11.17 -1.87 -0.74
N ILE A 132 11.37 -1.94 0.59
CA ILE A 132 11.41 -0.77 1.46
C ILE A 132 12.87 -0.45 1.71
N ILE A 133 13.29 0.77 1.41
CA ILE A 133 14.64 1.26 1.69
C ILE A 133 14.53 2.19 2.89
N LEU A 134 15.03 1.74 4.05
CA LEU A 134 15.21 2.59 5.22
C LEU A 134 16.39 3.50 4.98
N LYS A 135 16.19 4.81 5.05
CA LYS A 135 17.24 5.79 4.80
C LYS A 135 18.12 5.97 6.03
N GLY A 136 19.40 5.73 5.88
CA GLY A 136 20.41 5.87 6.91
C GLY A 136 21.57 6.76 6.46
N LYS A 137 22.39 7.20 7.41
CA LYS A 137 23.53 8.03 7.12
C LYS A 137 24.64 7.83 8.16
N ALA A 138 25.87 7.71 7.72
CA ALA A 138 27.01 7.56 8.60
C ALA A 138 27.14 8.73 9.60
N LEU A 139 27.68 8.47 10.78
CA LEU A 139 27.97 9.49 11.77
C LEU A 139 29.01 10.48 11.22
N SER A 140 28.78 11.77 11.46
CA SER A 140 29.74 12.81 11.12
C SER A 140 31.00 12.66 12.01
N LYS A 141 32.18 12.57 11.41
CA LYS A 141 33.44 12.50 12.13
C LYS A 141 33.65 13.67 13.11
N ALA A 142 33.08 14.85 12.80
CA ALA A 142 33.25 16.05 13.63
C ALA A 142 32.22 16.12 14.76
N ARG A 143 31.01 15.61 14.57
CA ARG A 143 29.89 15.78 15.51
C ARG A 143 29.46 14.48 16.20
N GLY A 144 29.84 13.31 15.66
CA GLY A 144 29.43 12.02 16.17
C GLY A 144 27.93 11.71 15.99
N ILE A 145 27.22 12.55 15.23
CA ILE A 145 25.77 12.41 14.95
C ILE A 145 25.52 12.33 13.47
N SER A 146 24.37 11.81 13.08
CA SER A 146 23.88 11.73 11.71
C SER A 146 22.67 12.66 11.53
N ASP A 147 22.46 13.10 10.30
CA ASP A 147 21.26 13.84 9.90
C ASP A 147 20.17 12.88 9.37
N SER A 148 20.25 11.59 9.68
CA SER A 148 19.22 10.61 9.30
C SER A 148 17.95 10.79 10.14
N ASP A 149 16.79 10.83 9.51
CA ASP A 149 15.49 10.86 10.16
C ASP A 149 15.02 9.45 10.58
N THR A 150 15.73 8.40 10.13
CA THR A 150 15.58 7.03 10.68
C THR A 150 16.46 6.91 11.91
N TYR A 151 15.85 6.79 13.06
CA TYR A 151 16.56 6.70 14.34
C TYR A 151 15.83 5.82 15.36
N MET A 152 16.59 5.24 16.25
CA MET A 152 16.09 4.56 17.45
C MET A 152 16.20 5.53 18.64
N ALA A 153 15.10 5.78 19.32
CA ALA A 153 15.09 6.52 20.56
C ALA A 153 15.28 5.57 21.74
N VAL A 154 16.26 5.86 22.61
CA VAL A 154 16.60 5.06 23.77
C VAL A 154 16.75 5.92 25.03
N THR A 155 16.48 5.33 26.19
CA THR A 155 16.73 5.91 27.51
C THR A 155 17.57 4.94 28.35
N CYS A 156 17.87 5.27 29.60
CA CYS A 156 18.50 4.31 30.54
C CYS A 156 17.67 3.01 30.67
N ALA A 157 16.33 3.10 30.59
CA ALA A 157 15.43 1.93 30.62
C ALA A 157 15.41 1.13 29.30
N GLY A 158 16.08 1.61 28.26
CA GLY A 158 16.21 0.95 26.98
C GLY A 158 15.42 1.61 25.84
N PHE A 159 15.00 0.81 24.90
CA PHE A 159 14.26 1.23 23.70
C PHE A 159 12.93 1.91 24.04
N GLN A 160 12.64 3.01 23.35
CA GLN A 160 11.38 3.75 23.47
C GLN A 160 10.56 3.68 22.20
N ARG A 161 11.16 4.05 21.07
CA ARG A 161 10.52 4.03 19.75
C ARG A 161 11.55 3.99 18.61
N LEU A 162 11.07 3.60 17.46
CA LEU A 162 11.79 3.62 16.19
C LEU A 162 11.09 4.60 15.24
N SER A 163 11.83 5.61 14.79
CA SER A 163 11.40 6.51 13.72
C SER A 163 11.94 5.98 12.40
N LEU A 164 11.09 5.83 11.41
CA LEU A 164 11.44 5.35 10.08
C LEU A 164 11.19 6.44 9.06
N ASP A 165 12.23 6.85 8.36
CA ASP A 165 12.15 7.55 7.08
C ASP A 165 12.51 6.56 5.98
N ALA A 166 11.56 6.27 5.12
CA ALA A 166 11.68 5.17 4.20
C ALA A 166 11.10 5.47 2.82
N GLU A 167 11.64 4.77 1.84
CA GLU A 167 11.18 4.80 0.46
C GLU A 167 10.74 3.41 0.04
N VAL A 168 9.50 3.29 -0.45
CA VAL A 168 9.04 2.07 -1.12
C VAL A 168 9.41 2.18 -2.59
N LEU A 169 10.13 1.20 -3.10
CA LEU A 169 10.60 1.17 -4.47
C LEU A 169 9.93 0.04 -5.23
N PHE A 170 9.27 0.37 -6.34
CA PHE A 170 8.67 -0.58 -7.25
C PHE A 170 9.60 -0.85 -8.44
N PRO A 171 9.77 -2.12 -8.86
CA PRO A 171 10.65 -2.45 -9.98
C PRO A 171 10.09 -1.89 -11.29
N LYS A 172 10.99 -1.40 -12.15
CA LYS A 172 10.65 -0.93 -13.50
C LYS A 172 10.03 -2.02 -14.41
N SER A 173 10.16 -3.27 -14.01
CA SER A 173 9.49 -4.40 -14.67
C SER A 173 7.98 -4.42 -14.44
N LEU A 174 7.48 -3.71 -13.42
CA LEU A 174 6.06 -3.61 -13.08
C LEU A 174 5.53 -2.21 -13.36
N LEU A 175 6.16 -1.19 -12.79
CA LEU A 175 5.68 0.19 -12.82
C LEU A 175 6.76 1.14 -13.37
N VAL A 176 6.33 2.11 -14.17
CA VAL A 176 7.17 3.17 -14.72
C VAL A 176 6.50 4.52 -14.42
N ARG A 177 7.26 5.54 -14.09
CA ARG A 177 6.72 6.89 -13.88
C ARG A 177 6.08 7.42 -15.16
N ALA A 178 4.93 8.10 -15.01
CA ALA A 178 4.23 8.71 -16.13
C ALA A 178 4.94 9.95 -16.69
N ASP A 179 5.77 10.61 -15.87
CA ASP A 179 6.50 11.85 -16.18
C ASP A 179 7.97 11.61 -16.57
N GLY A 180 8.40 10.35 -16.74
CA GLY A 180 9.77 10.01 -17.13
C GLY A 180 10.12 8.54 -16.91
N ASP A 181 11.36 8.17 -17.24
CA ASP A 181 11.86 6.79 -17.18
C ASP A 181 12.31 6.33 -15.80
N GLY A 182 12.02 7.10 -14.74
CA GLY A 182 12.38 6.79 -13.36
C GLY A 182 11.59 5.61 -12.79
N PRO A 183 12.11 4.95 -11.73
CA PRO A 183 11.33 3.99 -10.97
C PRO A 183 10.17 4.70 -10.26
N VAL A 184 9.08 3.99 -10.03
CA VAL A 184 8.00 4.45 -9.16
C VAL A 184 8.42 4.23 -7.72
N SER A 185 8.49 5.30 -6.94
CA SER A 185 8.78 5.23 -5.52
C SER A 185 7.85 6.13 -4.71
N GLY A 186 7.63 5.75 -3.46
CA GLY A 186 6.86 6.54 -2.50
C GLY A 186 7.62 6.68 -1.20
N HIS A 187 7.69 7.89 -0.66
CA HIS A 187 8.27 8.15 0.64
C HIS A 187 7.22 8.08 1.74
N PHE A 188 7.61 7.57 2.89
CA PHE A 188 6.83 7.65 4.10
C PHE A 188 7.70 7.88 5.32
N HIS A 189 7.11 8.51 6.32
CA HIS A 189 7.66 8.65 7.64
C HIS A 189 6.67 8.08 8.66
N THR A 190 7.15 7.26 9.61
CA THR A 190 6.31 6.71 10.67
C THR A 190 7.12 6.49 11.94
N GLU A 191 6.46 6.56 13.09
CA GLU A 191 7.05 6.23 14.38
C GLU A 191 6.39 4.97 14.95
N LEU A 192 7.19 4.04 15.43
CA LEU A 192 6.77 2.75 15.98
C LEU A 192 7.32 2.57 17.38
N SER A 193 6.48 2.14 18.30
CA SER A 193 6.92 1.56 19.58
C SER A 193 7.15 0.06 19.49
N ASP A 194 6.70 -0.54 18.39
CA ASP A 194 6.72 -1.97 18.15
C ASP A 194 6.77 -2.23 16.64
N TRP A 195 7.65 -3.12 16.19
CA TRP A 195 7.77 -3.47 14.78
C TRP A 195 6.48 -4.10 14.22
N ASP A 196 5.73 -4.79 15.08
CA ASP A 196 4.48 -5.43 14.70
C ASP A 196 3.30 -4.45 14.55
N ASP A 197 3.53 -3.13 14.72
CA ASP A 197 2.53 -2.07 14.55
C ASP A 197 2.88 -1.11 13.40
N LEU A 198 3.43 -1.63 12.31
CA LEU A 198 3.81 -0.83 11.15
C LEU A 198 2.60 -0.45 10.31
N ILE A 199 2.23 0.82 10.36
CA ILE A 199 1.27 1.47 9.48
C ILE A 199 1.92 2.72 8.89
N ALA A 200 1.82 2.91 7.57
CA ALA A 200 2.41 4.05 6.89
C ALA A 200 1.53 4.56 5.74
N SER A 201 1.34 5.88 5.68
CA SER A 201 0.71 6.53 4.52
C SER A 201 1.77 6.87 3.48
N ILE A 202 1.53 6.49 2.23
CA ILE A 202 2.47 6.70 1.12
C ILE A 202 1.84 7.59 0.06
N ARG A 203 2.65 8.45 -0.55
CA ARG A 203 2.27 9.17 -1.77
C ARG A 203 3.09 8.62 -2.93
N LEU A 204 2.40 8.15 -3.96
CA LEU A 204 3.02 7.68 -5.19
C LEU A 204 2.84 8.73 -6.29
N PRO A 205 3.86 8.92 -7.16
CA PRO A 205 3.69 9.70 -8.37
C PRO A 205 2.72 8.99 -9.31
N ASN A 206 2.19 9.70 -10.31
CA ASN A 206 1.47 9.05 -11.39
C ASN A 206 2.39 8.06 -12.12
N PHE A 207 1.85 6.90 -12.45
CA PHE A 207 2.62 5.82 -13.05
C PHE A 207 1.87 5.11 -14.17
N GLN A 208 2.61 4.33 -14.93
CA GLN A 208 2.11 3.40 -15.94
C GLN A 208 2.48 1.97 -15.54
N ILE A 209 1.63 1.02 -15.86
CA ILE A 209 1.93 -0.41 -15.74
C ILE A 209 2.68 -0.83 -17.02
N LYS A 210 3.78 -1.55 -16.85
CA LYS A 210 4.54 -2.06 -18.00
C LYS A 210 3.65 -2.95 -18.88
N GLY A 211 3.57 -2.63 -20.16
CA GLY A 211 2.67 -3.29 -21.11
C GLY A 211 1.37 -2.56 -21.39
N LEU A 212 0.95 -1.63 -20.52
CA LEU A 212 -0.19 -0.75 -20.71
C LEU A 212 0.30 0.67 -21.01
N LYS A 213 0.92 0.86 -22.15
CA LYS A 213 1.36 2.19 -22.58
C LYS A 213 0.15 3.11 -22.74
N ASP A 214 0.36 4.39 -22.40
CA ASP A 214 -0.65 5.45 -22.49
C ASP A 214 -1.77 5.41 -21.44
N TYR A 215 -1.78 4.43 -20.54
CA TYR A 215 -2.65 4.40 -19.36
C TYR A 215 -1.90 4.94 -18.15
N VAL A 216 -2.33 6.09 -17.63
CA VAL A 216 -1.70 6.72 -16.47
C VAL A 216 -2.56 6.52 -15.23
N PHE A 217 -1.97 5.89 -14.22
CA PHE A 217 -2.59 5.59 -12.93
C PHE A 217 -2.22 6.66 -11.91
N SER A 218 -3.20 7.10 -11.14
CA SER A 218 -3.06 8.00 -9.98
C SER A 218 -3.73 7.37 -8.77
N LEU A 219 -3.02 7.30 -7.65
CA LEU A 219 -3.53 6.76 -6.38
C LEU A 219 -3.65 7.87 -5.35
N GLU A 220 -4.78 7.88 -4.62
CA GLU A 220 -5.03 8.78 -3.50
C GLU A 220 -5.23 7.96 -2.22
N GLY A 221 -4.75 8.49 -1.08
CA GLY A 221 -4.96 7.88 0.23
C GLY A 221 -4.37 6.47 0.36
N VAL A 222 -3.13 6.26 -0.12
CA VAL A 222 -2.48 4.95 -0.04
C VAL A 222 -1.93 4.73 1.36
N THR A 223 -2.32 3.63 1.98
CA THR A 223 -1.82 3.16 3.28
C THR A 223 -1.23 1.76 3.14
N LEU A 224 -0.04 1.58 3.68
CA LEU A 224 0.53 0.26 3.97
C LEU A 224 0.14 -0.09 5.41
N ASP A 225 -0.58 -1.17 5.59
CA ASP A 225 -0.93 -1.70 6.92
C ASP A 225 -0.30 -3.09 7.09
N PHE A 226 0.73 -3.17 7.92
CA PHE A 226 1.39 -4.41 8.32
C PHE A 226 1.24 -4.68 9.82
N SER A 227 0.37 -3.91 10.49
CA SER A 227 0.13 -4.04 11.91
C SER A 227 -0.57 -5.36 12.26
N SER A 228 -0.14 -5.98 13.36
CA SER A 228 -0.84 -7.09 14.00
C SER A 228 -1.64 -6.65 15.23
N LYS A 229 -1.72 -5.35 15.49
CA LYS A 229 -2.32 -4.78 16.69
C LYS A 229 -3.58 -3.96 16.42
N ARG A 230 -3.63 -3.30 15.27
CA ARG A 230 -4.74 -2.43 14.87
C ARG A 230 -4.78 -2.27 13.36
N ASN A 231 -5.90 -1.86 12.84
CA ASN A 231 -6.02 -1.38 11.46
C ASN A 231 -5.80 0.13 11.40
N ASP A 232 -5.35 0.66 10.27
CA ASP A 232 -5.42 2.10 10.01
C ASP A 232 -6.88 2.57 10.01
N SER A 233 -7.14 3.69 10.67
CA SER A 233 -8.49 4.27 10.81
C SER A 233 -9.12 4.69 9.48
N LYS A 234 -8.32 4.87 8.42
CA LYS A 234 -8.78 5.24 7.09
C LYS A 234 -9.12 4.04 6.22
N THR A 235 -8.65 2.85 6.59
CA THR A 235 -8.90 1.63 5.83
C THR A 235 -10.35 1.21 6.00
N ASN A 236 -11.12 1.28 4.93
CA ASN A 236 -12.49 0.80 4.91
C ASN A 236 -12.53 -0.65 4.40
N ILE A 237 -12.68 -1.60 5.31
CA ILE A 237 -12.75 -3.02 5.00
C ILE A 237 -14.23 -3.40 4.85
N PRO A 238 -14.70 -3.86 3.68
CA PRO A 238 -16.09 -4.26 3.49
C PRO A 238 -16.52 -5.35 4.49
N GLU A 239 -17.74 -5.26 5.02
CA GLU A 239 -18.26 -6.25 5.99
C GLU A 239 -18.22 -7.67 5.45
N GLU A 240 -18.52 -7.85 4.15
CA GLU A 240 -18.45 -9.15 3.49
C GLU A 240 -17.05 -9.72 3.52
N TYR A 241 -16.03 -8.88 3.24
CA TYR A 241 -14.63 -9.27 3.33
C TYR A 241 -14.26 -9.68 4.77
N GLN A 242 -14.69 -8.90 5.76
CA GLN A 242 -14.43 -9.22 7.16
C GLN A 242 -15.00 -10.59 7.54
N ARG A 243 -16.25 -10.88 7.13
CA ARG A 243 -16.91 -12.15 7.45
C ARG A 243 -16.24 -13.37 6.81
N GLN A 244 -15.74 -13.24 5.59
CA GLN A 244 -15.20 -14.37 4.82
C GLN A 244 -13.71 -14.61 5.04
N TYR A 245 -12.93 -13.56 5.21
CA TYR A 245 -11.46 -13.63 5.13
C TYR A 245 -10.74 -13.26 6.42
N LEU A 246 -11.41 -12.60 7.37
CA LEU A 246 -10.81 -12.29 8.66
C LEU A 246 -11.28 -13.29 9.73
N PRO A 247 -10.40 -13.69 10.68
CA PRO A 247 -10.80 -14.55 11.79
C PRO A 247 -11.92 -13.91 12.63
N ALA A 248 -12.86 -14.70 13.10
CA ALA A 248 -14.00 -14.21 13.88
C ALA A 248 -13.61 -13.42 15.17
N GLU A 249 -12.43 -13.72 15.70
CA GLU A 249 -11.90 -13.09 16.93
C GLU A 249 -10.99 -11.87 16.63
N SER A 250 -10.67 -11.59 15.36
CA SER A 250 -9.77 -10.50 14.98
C SER A 250 -10.16 -9.92 13.63
N VAL A 251 -10.51 -8.65 13.64
CA VAL A 251 -10.75 -7.87 12.41
C VAL A 251 -9.47 -7.24 11.86
N LEU A 252 -8.29 -7.73 12.26
CA LEU A 252 -7.00 -7.21 11.82
C LEU A 252 -6.72 -7.62 10.38
N TRP A 253 -6.55 -6.62 9.53
CA TRP A 253 -6.22 -6.76 8.13
C TRP A 253 -4.78 -6.29 7.87
N ARG A 254 -4.11 -6.89 6.90
CA ARG A 254 -2.77 -6.47 6.48
C ARG A 254 -2.69 -6.42 4.97
N GLY A 255 -2.18 -5.32 4.45
CA GLY A 255 -2.03 -5.16 3.01
C GLY A 255 -1.78 -3.72 2.60
N VAL A 256 -2.13 -3.43 1.35
CA VAL A 256 -2.10 -2.08 0.77
C VAL A 256 -3.53 -1.64 0.52
N TYR A 257 -3.90 -0.53 1.12
CA TYR A 257 -5.17 0.13 0.89
C TYR A 257 -4.97 1.38 0.03
N ALA A 258 -5.85 1.61 -0.93
CA ALA A 258 -5.95 2.87 -1.64
C ALA A 258 -7.40 3.35 -1.61
N ASP A 259 -7.62 4.57 -1.10
CA ASP A 259 -8.96 5.16 -1.01
C ASP A 259 -9.58 5.33 -2.40
N LYS A 260 -8.77 5.83 -3.36
CA LYS A 260 -9.18 6.03 -4.73
C LYS A 260 -8.07 5.75 -5.72
N VAL A 261 -8.42 5.09 -6.80
CA VAL A 261 -7.59 4.89 -7.99
C VAL A 261 -8.25 5.57 -9.17
N SER A 262 -7.50 6.39 -9.91
CA SER A 262 -7.96 7.02 -11.15
C SER A 262 -7.05 6.60 -12.30
N ILE A 263 -7.62 6.42 -13.48
CA ILE A 263 -6.89 6.05 -14.69
C ILE A 263 -7.17 7.08 -15.77
N THR A 264 -6.13 7.75 -16.25
CA THR A 264 -6.19 8.57 -17.46
C THR A 264 -5.93 7.68 -18.66
N LEU A 265 -6.83 7.74 -19.64
CA LEU A 265 -6.80 6.89 -20.82
C LEU A 265 -6.03 7.52 -21.99
N PRO A 266 -5.61 6.69 -22.96
CA PRO A 266 -5.08 7.17 -24.25
C PRO A 266 -6.07 8.10 -24.97
N LYS A 267 -5.55 8.95 -25.87
CA LYS A 267 -6.38 9.92 -26.64
C LYS A 267 -7.52 9.27 -27.40
N ALA A 268 -7.37 8.01 -27.84
CA ALA A 268 -8.43 7.26 -28.51
C ALA A 268 -9.68 7.04 -27.63
N PHE A 269 -9.50 7.03 -26.29
CA PHE A 269 -10.55 6.89 -25.28
C PHE A 269 -10.66 8.14 -24.41
N SER A 270 -10.34 9.31 -24.96
CA SER A 270 -10.18 10.56 -24.19
C SER A 270 -11.44 11.00 -23.44
N ARG A 271 -12.61 10.47 -23.79
CA ARG A 271 -13.89 10.76 -23.13
C ARG A 271 -14.21 9.81 -21.97
N ALA A 272 -13.61 8.62 -21.96
CA ALA A 272 -13.85 7.66 -20.88
C ALA A 272 -13.04 8.00 -19.63
N SER A 273 -13.60 7.69 -18.48
CA SER A 273 -12.93 7.79 -17.18
C SER A 273 -13.00 6.45 -16.46
N PHE A 274 -11.91 6.06 -15.80
CA PHE A 274 -11.87 4.87 -14.97
C PHE A 274 -11.50 5.26 -13.55
N SER A 275 -12.15 4.63 -12.59
CA SER A 275 -11.85 4.81 -11.17
C SER A 275 -12.03 3.50 -10.41
N ALA A 276 -11.34 3.39 -9.26
CA ALA A 276 -11.63 2.40 -8.25
C ALA A 276 -11.71 3.08 -6.89
N LYS A 277 -12.53 2.56 -6.00
CA LYS A 277 -12.71 3.06 -4.63
C LYS A 277 -12.54 1.93 -3.64
N GLY A 278 -11.91 2.24 -2.49
CA GLY A 278 -11.74 1.29 -1.41
C GLY A 278 -10.95 0.06 -1.85
N LEU A 279 -9.84 0.27 -2.59
CA LEU A 279 -9.02 -0.81 -3.11
C LEU A 279 -8.19 -1.42 -1.99
N LEU A 280 -8.44 -2.69 -1.69
CA LEU A 280 -7.64 -3.53 -0.80
C LEU A 280 -6.82 -4.50 -1.65
N ILE A 281 -5.54 -4.60 -1.38
CA ILE A 281 -4.61 -5.55 -2.00
C ILE A 281 -3.86 -6.27 -0.89
N ASP A 282 -4.09 -7.56 -0.78
CA ASP A 282 -3.47 -8.40 0.23
C ASP A 282 -3.20 -9.83 -0.28
N ARG A 283 -2.90 -10.75 0.63
CA ARG A 283 -2.64 -12.16 0.31
C ARG A 283 -3.83 -12.91 -0.32
N ASN A 284 -5.06 -12.43 -0.09
CA ASN A 284 -6.28 -13.04 -0.62
C ASN A 284 -6.61 -12.51 -2.02
N GLY A 285 -5.98 -11.40 -2.43
CA GLY A 285 -6.15 -10.79 -3.74
C GLY A 285 -6.62 -9.35 -3.69
N ILE A 286 -7.39 -8.97 -4.69
CA ILE A 286 -7.91 -7.62 -4.88
C ILE A 286 -9.37 -7.56 -4.47
N THR A 287 -9.70 -6.61 -3.60
CA THR A 287 -11.08 -6.25 -3.23
C THR A 287 -11.30 -4.78 -3.53
N GLY A 288 -12.42 -4.42 -4.15
CA GLY A 288 -12.75 -3.03 -4.44
C GLY A 288 -13.86 -2.87 -5.45
N ALA A 289 -14.35 -1.64 -5.57
CA ALA A 289 -15.33 -1.23 -6.55
C ALA A 289 -14.67 -0.45 -7.70
N PHE A 290 -14.81 -0.94 -8.90
CA PHE A 290 -14.26 -0.36 -10.12
C PHE A 290 -15.39 0.22 -10.96
N ALA A 291 -15.17 1.37 -11.59
CA ALA A 291 -16.13 1.98 -12.48
C ALA A 291 -15.44 2.58 -13.71
N ALA A 292 -16.13 2.48 -14.84
CA ALA A 292 -15.75 3.13 -16.07
C ALA A 292 -16.97 3.88 -16.64
N ASP A 293 -16.80 5.15 -16.98
CA ASP A 293 -17.86 5.98 -17.53
C ASP A 293 -17.50 6.49 -18.93
N ARG A 294 -18.50 6.74 -19.75
CA ARG A 294 -18.37 7.28 -21.11
C ARG A 294 -17.43 6.45 -22.00
N ILE A 295 -17.55 5.13 -21.92
CA ILE A 295 -16.62 4.17 -22.55
C ILE A 295 -16.74 4.24 -24.07
N LEU A 296 -17.97 4.24 -24.60
CA LEU A 296 -18.27 4.29 -26.03
C LEU A 296 -19.43 5.22 -26.28
N PRO A 297 -19.22 6.38 -26.93
CA PRO A 297 -20.30 7.27 -27.34
C PRO A 297 -21.24 6.63 -28.37
N LEU A 298 -22.50 7.07 -28.39
CA LEU A 298 -23.53 6.53 -29.29
C LEU A 298 -23.17 6.68 -30.78
N GLU A 299 -22.48 7.76 -31.13
CA GLU A 299 -22.03 8.07 -32.48
C GLU A 299 -20.91 7.14 -32.98
N ASP A 300 -20.12 6.56 -32.07
CA ASP A 300 -18.97 5.73 -32.40
C ASP A 300 -19.31 4.22 -32.37
N GLY A 301 -20.34 3.83 -31.62
CA GLY A 301 -20.79 2.44 -31.58
C GLY A 301 -21.71 2.08 -32.72
N ASN A 302 -21.36 1.07 -33.52
CA ASN A 302 -22.19 0.58 -34.61
C ASN A 302 -22.05 -0.94 -34.75
N ALA A 303 -23.21 -1.62 -34.76
CA ALA A 303 -23.31 -3.05 -35.05
C ALA A 303 -24.42 -3.27 -36.07
N ASN A 304 -24.05 -3.49 -37.33
CA ASN A 304 -24.98 -3.74 -38.46
C ASN A 304 -26.09 -2.69 -38.61
N GLY A 305 -25.72 -1.39 -38.45
CA GLY A 305 -26.65 -0.27 -38.55
C GLY A 305 -27.40 0.09 -37.27
N TRP A 306 -27.16 -0.65 -36.18
CA TRP A 306 -27.62 -0.28 -34.85
C TRP A 306 -26.54 0.52 -34.16
N HIS A 307 -26.80 1.78 -33.81
CA HIS A 307 -25.91 2.56 -33.02
C HIS A 307 -26.13 2.27 -31.53
N PHE A 308 -25.04 2.13 -30.78
CA PHE A 308 -25.10 1.90 -29.34
C PHE A 308 -24.00 2.64 -28.60
N SER A 309 -24.26 3.00 -27.36
CA SER A 309 -23.25 3.53 -26.44
C SER A 309 -22.97 2.54 -25.32
N VAL A 310 -21.82 2.71 -24.67
CA VAL A 310 -21.54 2.14 -23.35
C VAL A 310 -21.22 3.33 -22.45
N ASP A 311 -22.24 3.72 -21.67
CA ASP A 311 -22.17 4.93 -20.88
C ASP A 311 -21.53 4.70 -19.52
N HIS A 312 -21.77 3.49 -18.94
CA HIS A 312 -21.24 3.06 -17.65
C HIS A 312 -20.93 1.56 -17.64
N PHE A 313 -19.88 1.19 -16.91
CA PHE A 313 -19.58 -0.19 -16.53
C PHE A 313 -19.02 -0.18 -15.10
N GLY A 314 -19.63 -0.97 -14.22
CA GLY A 314 -19.23 -1.18 -12.85
C GLY A 314 -18.76 -2.61 -12.63
N LEU A 315 -17.80 -2.81 -11.71
CA LEU A 315 -17.27 -4.12 -11.34
C LEU A 315 -16.92 -4.12 -9.85
N ASN A 316 -17.50 -5.02 -9.09
CA ASN A 316 -17.19 -5.24 -7.68
C ASN A 316 -16.46 -6.57 -7.51
N LEU A 317 -15.26 -6.51 -6.94
CA LEU A 317 -14.43 -7.66 -6.61
C LEU A 317 -14.32 -7.85 -5.11
N LEU A 318 -14.30 -9.10 -4.66
CA LEU A 318 -14.00 -9.53 -3.31
C LEU A 318 -12.94 -10.63 -3.37
N ALA A 319 -11.71 -10.32 -2.96
CA ALA A 319 -10.57 -11.26 -3.00
C ALA A 319 -10.39 -11.94 -4.39
N ASN A 320 -10.41 -11.14 -5.46
CA ASN A 320 -10.41 -11.53 -6.88
C ASN A 320 -11.70 -12.20 -7.40
N GLU A 321 -12.68 -12.47 -6.56
CA GLU A 321 -13.96 -13.04 -7.00
C GLU A 321 -14.93 -11.96 -7.43
N LEU A 322 -15.67 -12.21 -8.51
CA LEU A 322 -16.71 -11.31 -8.99
C LEU A 322 -17.90 -11.35 -8.03
N VAL A 323 -18.23 -10.21 -7.42
CA VAL A 323 -19.45 -10.05 -6.61
C VAL A 323 -20.59 -9.57 -7.48
N SER A 324 -20.36 -8.57 -8.32
CA SER A 324 -21.32 -8.06 -9.28
C SER A 324 -20.61 -7.26 -10.36
N ALA A 325 -21.21 -7.20 -11.53
CA ALA A 325 -20.90 -6.19 -12.53
C ALA A 325 -22.18 -5.60 -13.06
N ASP A 326 -22.18 -4.31 -13.38
CA ASP A 326 -23.30 -3.61 -13.98
C ASP A 326 -22.85 -2.81 -15.20
N PHE A 327 -23.76 -2.60 -16.13
CA PHE A 327 -23.50 -1.82 -17.33
C PHE A 327 -24.73 -1.07 -17.77
N GLN A 328 -24.53 0.10 -18.38
CA GLN A 328 -25.58 0.96 -18.86
C GLN A 328 -25.18 1.61 -20.19
N GLY A 329 -26.16 1.87 -21.02
CA GLY A 329 -25.94 2.54 -22.29
C GLY A 329 -27.22 2.83 -23.01
N ARG A 330 -27.07 3.27 -24.27
CA ARG A 330 -28.18 3.62 -25.17
C ARG A 330 -28.07 2.84 -26.46
N LEU A 331 -29.19 2.60 -27.04
CA LEU A 331 -29.35 1.90 -28.29
C LEU A 331 -30.25 2.74 -29.23
N GLN A 332 -29.75 3.06 -30.41
CA GLN A 332 -30.52 3.74 -31.47
C GLN A 332 -31.08 2.70 -32.41
N LEU A 333 -32.42 2.63 -32.48
CA LEU A 333 -33.09 1.73 -33.42
C LEU A 333 -32.90 2.22 -34.86
N PRO A 334 -32.68 1.33 -35.85
CA PRO A 334 -32.47 1.69 -37.24
C PRO A 334 -33.76 2.03 -37.98
N PHE A 335 -34.80 2.39 -37.25
CA PHE A 335 -36.11 2.71 -37.83
C PHE A 335 -36.23 4.21 -38.13
N LYS A 336 -37.07 4.53 -39.14
CA LYS A 336 -37.45 5.91 -39.39
C LYS A 336 -38.47 6.37 -38.35
N GLY A 337 -38.13 7.35 -37.54
CA GLY A 337 -39.00 7.90 -36.51
C GLY A 337 -38.34 9.12 -35.86
N LYS A 338 -39.09 9.87 -35.03
CA LYS A 338 -38.56 11.04 -34.34
C LYS A 338 -37.73 10.66 -33.15
N ASN A 339 -38.19 9.71 -32.36
CA ASN A 339 -37.53 9.20 -31.16
C ASN A 339 -37.39 7.69 -31.29
N THR A 340 -36.20 7.23 -31.55
CA THR A 340 -35.89 5.79 -31.75
C THR A 340 -34.79 5.33 -30.82
N GLN A 341 -34.59 6.04 -29.70
CA GLN A 341 -33.55 5.77 -28.71
C GLN A 341 -34.12 4.98 -27.52
N LEU A 342 -33.41 3.95 -27.13
CA LEU A 342 -33.67 3.13 -25.97
C LEU A 342 -32.50 3.28 -25.00
N SER A 343 -32.77 3.24 -23.72
CA SER A 343 -31.75 2.97 -22.70
C SER A 343 -31.73 1.50 -22.35
N TYR A 344 -30.56 1.00 -22.05
CA TYR A 344 -30.41 -0.33 -21.49
C TYR A 344 -29.58 -0.28 -20.20
N GLU A 345 -29.92 -1.16 -19.29
CA GLU A 345 -29.20 -1.42 -18.05
C GLU A 345 -29.09 -2.92 -17.86
N GLY A 346 -27.94 -3.40 -17.38
CA GLY A 346 -27.73 -4.81 -17.13
C GLY A 346 -26.86 -5.06 -15.91
N GLN A 347 -26.99 -6.26 -15.36
CA GLN A 347 -26.24 -6.70 -14.21
C GLN A 347 -25.79 -8.14 -14.41
N LEU A 348 -24.54 -8.41 -14.09
CA LEU A 348 -23.95 -9.74 -13.94
C LEU A 348 -23.80 -10.03 -12.45
N LEU A 349 -24.25 -11.21 -12.05
CA LEU A 349 -24.18 -11.71 -10.68
C LEU A 349 -23.28 -12.96 -10.63
N PRO A 350 -22.87 -13.40 -9.45
CA PRO A 350 -22.19 -14.69 -9.28
C PRO A 350 -23.01 -15.83 -9.91
N ASN A 351 -22.35 -16.94 -10.25
CA ASN A 351 -22.97 -18.12 -10.86
C ASN A 351 -23.47 -17.95 -12.30
N ASN A 352 -22.92 -16.98 -13.05
CA ASN A 352 -23.31 -16.65 -14.41
C ASN A 352 -24.79 -16.22 -14.56
N GLU A 353 -25.38 -15.73 -13.50
CA GLU A 353 -26.68 -15.10 -13.57
C GLU A 353 -26.57 -13.70 -14.16
N TYR A 354 -27.48 -13.31 -15.02
CA TYR A 354 -27.57 -11.96 -15.53
C TYR A 354 -29.00 -11.45 -15.62
N ALA A 355 -29.14 -10.14 -15.49
CA ALA A 355 -30.38 -9.44 -15.75
C ALA A 355 -30.08 -8.26 -16.70
N MET A 356 -30.97 -8.05 -17.67
CA MET A 356 -30.89 -6.90 -18.56
C MET A 356 -32.30 -6.34 -18.77
N ARG A 357 -32.38 -5.02 -18.79
CA ARG A 357 -33.62 -4.29 -19.07
C ARG A 357 -33.38 -3.25 -20.14
N VAL A 358 -34.30 -3.17 -21.11
CA VAL A 358 -34.29 -2.17 -22.17
C VAL A 358 -35.62 -1.40 -22.11
N LYS A 359 -35.57 -0.08 -22.14
CA LYS A 359 -36.75 0.79 -22.08
C LYS A 359 -36.60 2.02 -22.98
N PRO A 360 -37.68 2.61 -23.49
CA PRO A 360 -37.61 3.90 -24.14
C PRO A 360 -37.21 5.02 -23.17
N GLU A 361 -36.35 5.93 -23.60
CA GLU A 361 -36.07 7.16 -22.84
C GLU A 361 -37.21 8.16 -22.95
N GLU A 362 -37.80 8.24 -24.12
CA GLU A 362 -39.00 9.02 -24.44
C GLU A 362 -40.03 8.14 -25.14
N VAL A 363 -41.17 8.73 -25.50
CA VAL A 363 -42.17 8.02 -26.32
C VAL A 363 -41.54 7.64 -27.67
N LEU A 364 -41.43 6.34 -27.94
CA LEU A 364 -40.97 5.85 -29.24
C LEU A 364 -42.05 6.12 -30.28
N ASP A 365 -41.65 6.69 -31.41
CA ASP A 365 -42.49 6.95 -32.57
C ASP A 365 -41.82 6.31 -33.78
N PHE A 366 -42.38 5.21 -34.26
CA PHE A 366 -41.84 4.48 -35.40
C PHE A 366 -42.95 3.94 -36.32
N SER A 367 -42.61 3.76 -37.59
CA SER A 367 -43.50 3.20 -38.57
C SER A 367 -43.40 1.67 -38.59
N LEU A 368 -44.52 1.00 -38.46
CA LEU A 368 -44.65 -0.45 -38.57
C LEU A 368 -45.65 -0.77 -39.66
N PHE A 369 -45.20 -1.30 -40.79
CA PHE A 369 -46.01 -1.50 -42.01
C PHE A 369 -46.66 -0.19 -42.47
N ASN A 370 -47.99 -0.10 -42.51
CA ASN A 370 -48.74 1.09 -42.92
C ASN A 370 -49.28 1.91 -41.72
N ALA A 371 -48.91 1.57 -40.51
CA ALA A 371 -49.34 2.22 -39.27
C ALA A 371 -48.20 2.90 -38.58
N LYS A 372 -48.50 3.87 -37.72
CA LYS A 372 -47.57 4.44 -36.77
C LYS A 372 -47.79 3.82 -35.40
N ALA A 373 -46.74 3.34 -34.81
CA ALA A 373 -46.72 2.80 -33.46
C ALA A 373 -46.07 3.79 -32.50
N TYR A 374 -46.67 3.95 -31.34
CA TYR A 374 -46.22 4.78 -30.25
C TYR A 374 -46.07 3.94 -29.00
N LEU A 375 -44.87 3.81 -28.45
CA LEU A 375 -44.62 3.13 -27.19
C LEU A 375 -44.22 4.13 -26.10
N ASP A 376 -44.95 4.07 -24.99
CA ASP A 376 -44.72 4.90 -23.82
C ASP A 376 -43.39 4.52 -23.10
N LYS A 377 -42.80 5.48 -22.45
CA LYS A 377 -41.60 5.30 -21.59
C LYS A 377 -41.75 4.29 -20.46
N ASN A 378 -42.99 3.90 -20.11
CA ASN A 378 -43.27 2.83 -19.16
C ASN A 378 -43.15 1.43 -19.78
N SER A 379 -42.96 1.35 -21.09
CA SER A 379 -42.68 0.10 -21.79
C SER A 379 -41.28 -0.40 -21.46
N TYR A 380 -41.10 -1.68 -21.29
CA TYR A 380 -39.79 -2.30 -21.15
C TYR A 380 -39.78 -3.73 -21.67
N VAL A 381 -38.58 -4.18 -22.01
CA VAL A 381 -38.27 -5.60 -22.23
C VAL A 381 -37.16 -5.94 -21.22
N SER A 382 -37.35 -6.97 -20.44
CA SER A 382 -36.35 -7.51 -19.54
C SER A 382 -36.03 -8.97 -19.86
N MET A 383 -34.79 -9.33 -19.57
CA MET A 383 -34.28 -10.69 -19.73
C MET A 383 -33.51 -11.05 -18.46
N ARG A 384 -33.78 -12.22 -17.92
CA ARG A 384 -33.01 -12.77 -16.80
C ARG A 384 -32.55 -14.17 -17.14
N LEU A 385 -31.32 -14.50 -16.81
CA LEU A 385 -30.81 -15.86 -16.78
C LEU A 385 -30.55 -16.21 -15.32
N ILE A 386 -31.23 -17.27 -14.85
CA ILE A 386 -31.07 -17.79 -13.48
C ILE A 386 -30.72 -19.27 -13.62
N GLY A 387 -29.47 -19.62 -13.34
CA GLY A 387 -28.96 -20.95 -13.68
C GLY A 387 -28.96 -21.18 -15.20
N GLU A 388 -29.75 -22.16 -15.68
CA GLU A 388 -29.91 -22.44 -17.10
C GLU A 388 -31.25 -21.92 -17.67
N GLU A 389 -32.09 -21.31 -16.84
CA GLU A 389 -33.40 -20.83 -17.22
C GLU A 389 -33.37 -19.40 -17.75
N PHE A 390 -33.76 -19.21 -19.00
CA PHE A 390 -33.93 -17.90 -19.63
C PHE A 390 -35.36 -17.41 -19.49
N ILE A 391 -35.53 -16.28 -18.79
CA ILE A 391 -36.83 -15.70 -18.43
C ILE A 391 -36.97 -14.34 -19.14
N PRO A 392 -37.59 -14.26 -20.32
CA PRO A 392 -37.94 -12.99 -20.96
C PRO A 392 -39.25 -12.46 -20.42
N GLU A 393 -39.35 -11.14 -20.27
CA GLU A 393 -40.58 -10.43 -19.89
C GLU A 393 -40.67 -9.15 -20.73
N ALA A 394 -41.88 -8.83 -21.19
CA ALA A 394 -42.15 -7.60 -21.91
C ALA A 394 -43.42 -6.95 -21.41
N THR A 395 -43.36 -5.69 -21.10
CA THR A 395 -44.49 -4.82 -20.79
C THR A 395 -44.50 -3.69 -21.80
N LEU A 396 -45.55 -3.65 -22.64
CA LEU A 396 -45.67 -2.64 -23.70
C LEU A 396 -46.90 -1.80 -23.45
N HIS A 397 -46.72 -0.52 -23.29
CA HIS A 397 -47.76 0.50 -23.17
C HIS A 397 -47.69 1.43 -24.39
N GLY A 398 -48.77 1.52 -25.15
CA GLY A 398 -48.76 2.33 -26.36
C GLY A 398 -50.04 2.23 -27.15
N TYR A 399 -50.04 2.83 -28.34
CA TYR A 399 -51.15 2.79 -29.28
C TYR A 399 -50.61 2.79 -30.72
N MET A 400 -51.49 2.43 -31.65
CA MET A 400 -51.20 2.47 -33.09
C MET A 400 -52.23 3.33 -33.78
N THR A 401 -51.83 4.08 -34.82
CA THR A 401 -52.72 4.91 -35.66
C THR A 401 -52.51 4.62 -37.13
#